data_4997d95660f70dc97367fa0bb73f5093
#
_entry.id   4997d95660f70dc97367fa0bb73f5093
#
_cell.length_a   1.000
_cell.length_b   1.000
_cell.length_c   1.000
_cell.angle_alpha   90.00
_cell.angle_beta   90.00
_cell.angle_gamma   90.00
#
_symmetry.space_group_name_H-M   'P 1'
#
loop_
_entity.id
_entity.type
_entity.pdbx_description
1 polymer ?
#
loop_
_entity_poly.entity_id
_entity_poly.type
_entity_poly.pdbx_seq_one_letter_code
_entity_poly.pdbx_strand_id
1 'polypeptide(L)'
;MAMTKSAVDAYSDPNQQTLHRISKLASVPAFVKDAAIGDEKQRTALPQTVFADPVNRKFPLHTKAATWLAQAYFTEARHLYGTQLAELVQGKITKAAAYWGIADDADTVRRSLEQQQAATPPELTDADYALVIKQGEQTVRDMPIHSEPNVKAAAAKLYN
;
A
#
# COMPACT_ATOMS: atom_id res chain seq x y z
N MET A 1 4.54 -11.54 -20.53
CA MET A 1 3.44 -11.34 -19.56
C MET A 1 3.95 -10.47 -18.43
N ALA A 2 3.38 -9.29 -18.27
CA ALA A 2 3.67 -8.49 -17.09
C ALA A 2 3.12 -9.25 -15.88
N MET A 3 3.98 -9.62 -14.93
CA MET A 3 3.54 -10.13 -13.64
C MET A 3 2.75 -9.01 -12.97
N THR A 4 1.43 -9.16 -12.89
CA THR A 4 0.60 -8.31 -12.04
C THR A 4 1.13 -8.46 -10.62
N LYS A 5 1.67 -7.37 -10.05
CA LYS A 5 2.11 -7.36 -8.66
C LYS A 5 0.91 -7.77 -7.81
N SER A 6 0.96 -8.97 -7.26
CA SER A 6 -0.07 -9.44 -6.31
C SER A 6 0.07 -8.65 -5.02
N ALA A 7 -1.05 -8.22 -4.46
CA ALA A 7 -1.05 -7.57 -3.15
C ALA A 7 -0.40 -8.48 -2.10
N VAL A 8 0.52 -7.93 -1.32
CA VAL A 8 1.15 -8.61 -0.19
C VAL A 8 0.28 -8.37 1.05
N ASP A 9 0.07 -9.39 1.86
CA ASP A 9 -0.56 -9.31 3.17
C ASP A 9 0.31 -10.00 4.24
N ALA A 10 -0.12 -9.97 5.49
CA ALA A 10 0.66 -10.50 6.61
C ALA A 10 1.07 -11.98 6.46
N TYR A 11 0.31 -12.77 5.68
CA TYR A 11 0.58 -14.20 5.45
C TYR A 11 1.50 -14.47 4.25
N SER A 12 1.76 -13.47 3.43
CA SER A 12 2.60 -13.56 2.22
C SER A 12 3.75 -12.57 2.18
N ASP A 13 4.07 -11.94 3.33
CA ASP A 13 5.17 -10.98 3.42
C ASP A 13 6.51 -11.71 3.65
N PRO A 14 7.36 -11.80 2.63
CA PRO A 14 8.65 -12.49 2.77
C PRO A 14 9.53 -11.74 3.79
N ASN A 15 9.95 -12.49 4.84
CA ASN A 15 10.76 -11.97 5.93
C ASN A 15 10.16 -10.77 6.69
N GLN A 16 8.84 -10.59 6.64
CA GLN A 16 8.11 -9.49 7.30
C GLN A 16 8.63 -8.09 6.90
N GLN A 17 9.12 -7.93 5.68
CA GLN A 17 9.71 -6.66 5.22
C GLN A 17 8.71 -5.50 5.23
N THR A 18 7.49 -5.76 4.78
CA THR A 18 6.42 -4.75 4.78
C THR A 18 6.01 -4.41 6.21
N LEU A 19 5.87 -5.40 7.08
CA LEU A 19 5.56 -5.18 8.50
C LEU A 19 6.65 -4.35 9.19
N HIS A 20 7.91 -4.65 8.92
CA HIS A 20 9.04 -3.88 9.47
C HIS A 20 8.99 -2.41 9.02
N ARG A 21 8.66 -2.15 7.76
CA ARG A 21 8.46 -0.78 7.26
C ARG A 21 7.27 -0.10 7.93
N ILE A 22 6.12 -0.77 8.03
CA ILE A 22 4.93 -0.26 8.71
C ILE A 22 5.25 0.10 10.17
N SER A 23 6.01 -0.73 10.88
CA SER A 23 6.37 -0.50 12.28
C SER A 23 7.26 0.72 12.52
N LYS A 24 7.95 1.20 11.48
CA LYS A 24 8.71 2.47 11.54
C LYS A 24 7.83 3.70 11.33
N LEU A 25 6.69 3.54 10.67
CA LEU A 25 5.81 4.63 10.27
C LEU A 25 4.60 4.78 11.19
N ALA A 26 4.19 3.71 11.84
CA ALA A 26 3.04 3.67 12.71
C ALA A 26 3.33 2.87 13.99
N SER A 27 2.75 3.31 15.10
CA SER A 27 2.83 2.55 16.36
C SER A 27 2.07 1.24 16.25
N VAL A 28 2.76 0.12 16.45
CA VAL A 28 2.14 -1.21 16.44
C VAL A 28 1.57 -1.50 17.83
N PRO A 29 0.26 -1.78 17.96
CA PRO A 29 -0.36 -2.08 19.24
C PRO A 29 0.19 -3.36 19.88
N ALA A 30 0.13 -3.44 21.21
CA ALA A 30 0.60 -4.62 21.97
C ALA A 30 -0.09 -5.91 21.50
N PHE A 31 -1.41 -5.87 21.29
CA PHE A 31 -2.17 -7.04 20.83
C PHE A 31 -1.75 -7.58 19.45
N VAL A 32 -1.04 -6.77 18.64
CA VAL A 32 -0.45 -7.21 17.36
C VAL A 32 0.94 -7.79 17.60
N LYS A 33 1.75 -7.14 18.44
CA LYS A 33 3.11 -7.61 18.77
C LYS A 33 3.11 -8.99 19.44
N ASP A 34 2.11 -9.23 20.28
CA ASP A 34 1.96 -10.49 21.04
C ASP A 34 1.26 -11.60 20.23
N ALA A 35 0.73 -11.28 19.06
CA ALA A 35 0.02 -12.24 18.22
C ALA A 35 0.97 -13.01 17.31
N ALA A 36 0.73 -14.33 17.19
CA ALA A 36 1.35 -15.11 16.14
C ALA A 36 0.79 -14.71 14.77
N ILE A 37 1.67 -14.26 13.87
CA ILE A 37 1.30 -13.98 12.49
C ILE A 37 1.21 -15.31 11.74
N GLY A 38 0.08 -15.53 11.06
CA GLY A 38 -0.14 -16.74 10.28
C GLY A 38 0.77 -16.85 9.05
N ASP A 39 0.78 -18.04 8.47
CA ASP A 39 1.51 -18.37 7.25
C ASP A 39 0.56 -18.78 6.10
N GLU A 40 1.12 -19.06 4.92
CA GLU A 40 0.36 -19.52 3.76
C GLU A 40 -0.43 -20.82 4.00
N LYS A 41 0.05 -21.71 4.86
CA LYS A 41 -0.68 -22.95 5.19
C LYS A 41 -1.92 -22.64 6.02
N GLN A 42 -1.82 -21.71 6.95
CA GLN A 42 -2.96 -21.28 7.75
C GLN A 42 -4.00 -20.55 6.90
N ARG A 43 -3.58 -19.79 5.89
CA ARG A 43 -4.47 -19.15 4.92
C ARG A 43 -5.40 -20.15 4.25
N THR A 44 -4.88 -21.28 3.78
CA THR A 44 -5.68 -22.29 3.11
C THR A 44 -6.68 -22.98 4.03
N ALA A 45 -6.41 -23.06 5.32
CA ALA A 45 -7.30 -23.63 6.32
C ALA A 45 -8.47 -22.71 6.72
N LEU A 46 -8.34 -21.39 6.51
CA LEU A 46 -9.37 -20.43 6.87
C LEU A 46 -10.54 -20.43 5.85
N PRO A 47 -11.79 -20.22 6.28
CA PRO A 47 -12.91 -20.02 5.37
C PRO A 47 -12.69 -18.76 4.50
N GLN A 48 -13.16 -18.83 3.24
CA GLN A 48 -13.04 -17.71 2.31
C GLN A 48 -13.72 -16.42 2.83
N THR A 49 -14.79 -16.57 3.61
CA THR A 49 -15.58 -15.47 4.16
C THR A 49 -14.85 -14.60 5.17
N VAL A 50 -13.75 -15.09 5.77
CA VAL A 50 -12.98 -14.32 6.75
C VAL A 50 -11.97 -13.35 6.12
N PHE A 51 -11.88 -13.31 4.79
CA PHE A 51 -10.97 -12.42 4.09
C PHE A 51 -11.69 -11.14 3.61
N ALA A 52 -11.02 -10.01 3.70
CA ALA A 52 -11.52 -8.77 3.12
C ALA A 52 -11.61 -8.85 1.58
N ASP A 53 -10.59 -9.48 0.95
CA ASP A 53 -10.61 -9.91 -0.43
C ASP A 53 -10.79 -11.44 -0.49
N PRO A 54 -12.04 -11.93 -0.57
CA PRO A 54 -12.30 -13.36 -0.54
C PRO A 54 -11.86 -14.09 -1.82
N VAL A 55 -11.84 -13.39 -2.95
CA VAL A 55 -11.47 -13.98 -4.25
C VAL A 55 -10.00 -14.39 -4.26
N ASN A 56 -9.13 -13.50 -3.81
CA ASN A 56 -7.69 -13.74 -3.73
C ASN A 56 -7.24 -14.27 -2.36
N ARG A 57 -8.19 -14.44 -1.41
CA ARG A 57 -7.94 -14.86 -0.02
C ARG A 57 -6.89 -13.98 0.65
N LYS A 58 -7.02 -12.64 0.51
CA LYS A 58 -6.12 -11.64 1.07
C LYS A 58 -6.78 -10.88 2.22
N PHE A 59 -5.94 -10.38 3.13
CA PHE A 59 -6.35 -9.55 4.25
C PHE A 59 -7.33 -10.27 5.21
N PRO A 60 -6.85 -11.27 5.97
CA PRO A 60 -7.70 -12.03 6.91
C PRO A 60 -8.21 -11.14 8.06
N LEU A 61 -9.46 -11.36 8.50
CA LEU A 61 -10.17 -10.55 9.48
C LEU A 61 -10.65 -11.37 10.70
N HIS A 62 -10.17 -12.59 10.87
CA HIS A 62 -10.68 -13.57 11.84
C HIS A 62 -10.19 -13.34 13.28
N THR A 63 -9.24 -12.44 13.48
CA THR A 63 -8.74 -12.03 14.82
C THR A 63 -8.54 -10.52 14.86
N LYS A 64 -8.47 -9.98 16.08
CA LYS A 64 -8.15 -8.57 16.33
C LYS A 64 -6.84 -8.14 15.66
N ALA A 65 -5.78 -8.93 15.87
CA ALA A 65 -4.46 -8.68 15.29
C ALA A 65 -4.47 -8.79 13.75
N ALA A 66 -5.11 -9.83 13.21
CA ALA A 66 -5.23 -10.01 11.77
C ALA A 66 -5.97 -8.84 11.10
N THR A 67 -7.01 -8.31 11.75
CA THR A 67 -7.78 -7.16 11.23
C THR A 67 -6.93 -5.88 11.21
N TRP A 68 -6.16 -5.62 12.25
CA TRP A 68 -5.24 -4.48 12.25
C TRP A 68 -4.17 -4.61 11.16
N LEU A 69 -3.57 -5.78 11.04
CA LEU A 69 -2.61 -6.08 9.97
C LEU A 69 -3.27 -5.95 8.59
N ALA A 70 -4.49 -6.45 8.42
CA ALA A 70 -5.24 -6.29 7.18
C ALA A 70 -5.40 -4.82 6.78
N GLN A 71 -5.72 -3.93 7.73
CA GLN A 71 -5.79 -2.49 7.47
C GLN A 71 -4.43 -1.93 7.03
N ALA A 72 -3.36 -2.24 7.76
CA ALA A 72 -2.04 -1.73 7.46
C ALA A 72 -1.53 -2.18 6.08
N TYR A 73 -1.60 -3.48 5.80
CA TYR A 73 -1.16 -4.04 4.52
C TYR A 73 -2.05 -3.62 3.34
N PHE A 74 -3.37 -3.50 3.56
CA PHE A 74 -4.27 -3.04 2.51
C PHE A 74 -4.01 -1.57 2.16
N THR A 75 -3.72 -0.72 3.13
CA THR A 75 -3.36 0.68 2.88
C THR A 75 -2.14 0.78 1.96
N GLU A 76 -1.14 -0.07 2.18
CA GLU A 76 0.05 -0.17 1.30
C GLU A 76 -0.28 -0.70 -0.11
N ALA A 77 -1.20 -1.66 -0.20
CA ALA A 77 -1.54 -2.34 -1.45
C ALA A 77 -2.72 -1.70 -2.20
N ARG A 78 -3.38 -0.68 -1.64
CA ARG A 78 -4.62 -0.09 -2.18
C ARG A 78 -4.49 0.32 -3.66
N HIS A 79 -3.33 0.83 -4.06
CA HIS A 79 -3.06 1.26 -5.44
C HIS A 79 -3.08 0.11 -6.47
N LEU A 80 -3.05 -1.16 -6.02
CA LEU A 80 -3.14 -2.35 -6.88
C LEU A 80 -4.59 -2.75 -7.16
N TYR A 81 -5.56 -2.11 -6.50
CA TYR A 81 -6.98 -2.41 -6.59
C TYR A 81 -7.72 -1.33 -7.40
N GLY A 82 -8.65 -1.73 -8.26
CA GLY A 82 -9.59 -0.78 -8.85
C GLY A 82 -10.49 -0.15 -7.77
N THR A 83 -10.96 1.07 -8.01
CA THR A 83 -11.69 1.90 -7.03
C THR A 83 -12.82 1.13 -6.33
N GLN A 84 -13.71 0.48 -7.10
CA GLN A 84 -14.85 -0.24 -6.54
C GLN A 84 -14.43 -1.40 -5.62
N LEU A 85 -13.44 -2.18 -6.04
CA LEU A 85 -12.96 -3.30 -5.24
C LEU A 85 -12.22 -2.81 -3.99
N ALA A 86 -11.45 -1.74 -4.10
CA ALA A 86 -10.78 -1.12 -2.96
C ALA A 86 -11.78 -0.64 -1.90
N GLU A 87 -12.89 -0.05 -2.31
CA GLU A 87 -13.96 0.37 -1.39
C GLU A 87 -14.64 -0.82 -0.71
N LEU A 88 -14.89 -1.90 -1.44
CA LEU A 88 -15.48 -3.12 -0.86
C LEU A 88 -14.54 -3.76 0.18
N VAL A 89 -13.25 -3.87 -0.14
CA VAL A 89 -12.24 -4.41 0.77
C VAL A 89 -12.11 -3.53 2.01
N GLN A 90 -11.99 -2.21 1.83
CA GLN A 90 -11.92 -1.26 2.94
C GLN A 90 -13.16 -1.33 3.83
N GLY A 91 -14.36 -1.41 3.24
CA GLY A 91 -15.61 -1.52 3.98
C GLY A 91 -15.67 -2.77 4.86
N LYS A 92 -15.16 -3.91 4.39
CA LYS A 92 -15.06 -5.13 5.20
C LYS A 92 -14.06 -4.99 6.34
N ILE A 93 -12.89 -4.41 6.09
CA ILE A 93 -11.88 -4.16 7.12
C ILE A 93 -12.45 -3.24 8.20
N THR A 94 -13.12 -2.14 7.81
CA THR A 94 -13.74 -1.19 8.76
C THR A 94 -14.80 -1.87 9.63
N LYS A 95 -15.67 -2.71 9.05
CA LYS A 95 -16.67 -3.47 9.81
C LYS A 95 -16.01 -4.45 10.80
N ALA A 96 -14.98 -5.16 10.38
CA ALA A 96 -14.25 -6.07 11.24
C ALA A 96 -13.51 -5.32 12.37
N ALA A 97 -12.91 -4.16 12.08
CA ALA A 97 -12.26 -3.32 13.09
C ALA A 97 -13.26 -2.84 14.16
N ALA A 98 -14.46 -2.46 13.76
CA ALA A 98 -15.55 -2.11 14.69
C ALA A 98 -15.98 -3.32 15.54
N TYR A 99 -16.12 -4.50 14.92
CA TYR A 99 -16.47 -5.73 15.62
C TYR A 99 -15.43 -6.11 16.70
N TRP A 100 -14.14 -5.96 16.39
CA TRP A 100 -13.04 -6.25 17.31
C TRP A 100 -12.76 -5.11 18.31
N GLY A 101 -13.45 -3.98 18.23
CA GLY A 101 -13.24 -2.81 19.08
C GLY A 101 -11.89 -2.11 18.86
N ILE A 102 -11.38 -2.13 17.62
CA ILE A 102 -10.10 -1.51 17.22
C ILE A 102 -10.27 -0.48 16.10
N ALA A 103 -11.45 0.10 15.97
CA ALA A 103 -11.72 1.06 14.89
C ALA A 103 -10.72 2.24 14.91
N ASP A 104 -10.41 2.77 16.08
CA ASP A 104 -9.47 3.89 16.25
C ASP A 104 -8.02 3.49 15.91
N ASP A 105 -7.59 2.30 16.36
CA ASP A 105 -6.25 1.77 16.06
C ASP A 105 -6.09 1.53 14.55
N ALA A 106 -7.10 0.97 13.91
CA ALA A 106 -7.13 0.71 12.47
C ALA A 106 -7.13 2.02 11.66
N ASP A 107 -7.89 3.02 12.08
CA ASP A 107 -7.91 4.34 11.42
C ASP A 107 -6.59 5.10 11.62
N THR A 108 -5.99 4.98 12.79
CA THR A 108 -4.69 5.59 13.10
C THR A 108 -3.59 5.04 12.20
N VAL A 109 -3.47 3.72 12.04
CA VAL A 109 -2.47 3.14 11.14
C VAL A 109 -2.73 3.52 9.69
N ARG A 110 -3.98 3.52 9.25
CA ARG A 110 -4.36 3.95 7.90
C ARG A 110 -3.91 5.38 7.62
N ARG A 111 -4.25 6.33 8.49
CA ARG A 111 -3.87 7.75 8.34
C ARG A 111 -2.36 7.94 8.35
N SER A 112 -1.64 7.26 9.23
CA SER A 112 -0.17 7.36 9.30
C SER A 112 0.49 6.92 8.00
N LEU A 113 0.02 5.82 7.41
CA LEU A 113 0.55 5.31 6.14
C LEU A 113 0.14 6.18 4.95
N GLU A 114 -1.11 6.66 4.89
CA GLU A 114 -1.59 7.58 3.85
C GLU A 114 -0.81 8.90 3.87
N GLN A 115 -0.54 9.46 5.04
CA GLN A 115 0.28 10.68 5.18
C GLN A 115 1.71 10.46 4.69
N GLN A 116 2.29 9.31 4.98
CA GLN A 116 3.64 8.97 4.51
C GLN A 116 3.69 8.78 3.00
N GLN A 117 2.69 8.13 2.41
CA GLN A 117 2.58 7.98 0.96
C GLN A 117 2.41 9.33 0.26
N ALA A 118 1.60 10.24 0.83
CA ALA A 118 1.43 11.60 0.32
C ALA A 118 2.72 12.46 0.46
N ALA A 119 3.54 12.22 1.51
CA ALA A 119 4.80 12.92 1.72
C ALA A 119 5.95 12.38 0.85
N THR A 120 5.84 11.15 0.34
CA THR A 120 6.82 10.57 -0.59
C THR A 120 6.52 11.10 -2.00
N PRO A 121 7.43 11.87 -2.61
CA PRO A 121 7.23 12.31 -4.00
C PRO A 121 7.03 11.09 -4.91
N PRO A 122 6.13 11.16 -5.90
CA PRO A 122 5.99 10.09 -6.88
C PRO A 122 7.35 9.86 -7.55
N GLU A 123 7.73 8.59 -7.72
CA GLU A 123 8.92 8.25 -8.50
C GLU A 123 8.70 8.71 -9.94
N LEU A 124 9.49 9.71 -10.35
CA LEU A 124 9.35 10.32 -11.68
C LEU A 124 9.85 9.35 -12.74
N THR A 125 9.02 9.13 -13.74
CA THR A 125 9.33 8.33 -14.94
C THR A 125 9.82 9.21 -16.07
N ASP A 126 10.33 8.62 -17.15
CA ASP A 126 10.74 9.38 -18.35
C ASP A 126 9.61 10.24 -18.93
N ALA A 127 8.33 9.85 -18.73
CA ALA A 127 7.17 10.60 -19.15
C ALA A 127 6.94 11.90 -18.36
N ASP A 128 7.53 12.02 -17.18
CA ASP A 128 7.41 13.20 -16.30
C ASP A 128 8.43 14.30 -16.61
N TYR A 129 9.24 14.10 -17.68
CA TYR A 129 10.25 15.07 -18.12
C TYR A 129 10.00 15.50 -19.56
N ALA A 130 10.20 16.78 -19.85
CA ALA A 130 10.09 17.32 -21.20
C ALA A 130 11.31 16.92 -22.09
N LEU A 131 12.43 16.65 -21.48
CA LEU A 131 13.67 16.26 -22.20
C LEU A 131 14.30 15.06 -21.51
N VAL A 132 14.41 13.94 -22.24
CA VAL A 132 15.12 12.74 -21.83
C VAL A 132 16.15 12.39 -22.89
N ILE A 133 17.42 12.46 -22.55
CA ILE A 133 18.53 12.12 -23.45
C ILE A 133 19.17 10.84 -22.95
N LYS A 134 19.22 9.83 -23.82
CA LYS A 134 19.93 8.57 -23.55
C LYS A 134 21.28 8.57 -24.24
N GLN A 135 22.36 8.50 -23.46
CA GLN A 135 23.73 8.39 -23.96
C GLN A 135 24.36 7.10 -23.40
N GLY A 136 24.32 6.03 -24.20
CA GLY A 136 24.77 4.72 -23.75
C GLY A 136 23.95 4.21 -22.57
N GLU A 137 24.61 3.88 -21.46
CA GLU A 137 23.96 3.42 -20.23
C GLU A 137 23.45 4.57 -19.35
N GLN A 138 23.78 5.81 -19.66
CA GLN A 138 23.36 6.99 -18.88
C GLN A 138 22.09 7.60 -19.45
N THR A 139 21.16 7.94 -18.58
CA THR A 139 19.94 8.69 -18.92
C THR A 139 19.98 10.04 -18.22
N VAL A 140 20.00 11.11 -19.01
CA VAL A 140 19.90 12.48 -18.50
C VAL A 140 18.45 12.92 -18.63
N ARG A 141 17.85 13.34 -17.52
CA ARG A 141 16.47 13.86 -17.45
C ARG A 141 16.51 15.32 -17.05
N ASP A 142 15.91 16.19 -17.88
CA ASP A 142 15.79 17.62 -17.59
C ASP A 142 14.34 18.08 -17.79
N MET A 143 14.00 19.18 -17.13
CA MET A 143 12.69 19.82 -17.22
C MET A 143 11.54 18.90 -16.81
N PRO A 144 11.39 18.57 -15.51
CA PRO A 144 10.26 17.78 -15.02
C PRO A 144 8.92 18.50 -15.29
N ILE A 145 7.92 17.75 -15.76
CA ILE A 145 6.61 18.29 -16.18
C ILE A 145 5.42 17.69 -15.40
N HIS A 146 5.68 17.02 -14.28
CA HIS A 146 4.65 16.34 -13.50
C HIS A 146 3.71 17.29 -12.71
N SER A 147 3.95 18.59 -12.75
CA SER A 147 3.09 19.61 -12.14
C SER A 147 2.96 20.87 -13.01
N GLU A 148 1.88 21.61 -12.85
CA GLU A 148 1.65 22.83 -13.63
C GLU A 148 2.80 23.86 -13.52
N PRO A 149 3.38 24.15 -12.35
CA PRO A 149 4.55 25.01 -12.26
C PRO A 149 5.76 24.51 -13.05
N ASN A 150 6.00 23.19 -13.04
CA ASN A 150 7.10 22.59 -13.78
C ASN A 150 6.90 22.64 -15.29
N VAL A 151 5.68 22.47 -15.77
CA VAL A 151 5.34 22.64 -17.20
C VAL A 151 5.64 24.05 -17.65
N LYS A 152 5.25 25.07 -16.89
CA LYS A 152 5.54 26.48 -17.19
C LYS A 152 7.04 26.77 -17.21
N ALA A 153 7.80 26.22 -16.26
CA ALA A 153 9.24 26.38 -16.20
C ALA A 153 9.96 25.69 -17.39
N ALA A 154 9.51 24.49 -17.77
CA ALA A 154 10.04 23.76 -18.91
C ALA A 154 9.75 24.51 -20.23
N ALA A 155 8.55 25.02 -20.42
CA ALA A 155 8.18 25.82 -21.59
C ALA A 155 9.05 27.08 -21.71
N ALA A 156 9.30 27.79 -20.61
CA ALA A 156 10.17 28.98 -20.60
C ALA A 156 11.61 28.67 -21.02
N LYS A 157 12.14 27.50 -20.65
CA LYS A 157 13.50 27.07 -21.06
C LYS A 157 13.58 26.70 -22.55
N LEU A 158 12.52 26.21 -23.16
CA LEU A 158 12.50 25.79 -24.55
C LEU A 158 12.41 26.98 -25.53
N TYR A 159 11.88 28.12 -25.08
CA TYR A 159 11.64 29.31 -25.91
C TYR A 159 12.66 30.44 -25.68
N ASN A 160 13.66 30.25 -24.86
CA ASN A 160 14.81 31.16 -24.68
C ASN A 160 16.10 30.55 -25.26
#